data_8778255084b48de7147635145d123b71
#
_entry.id   8778255084b48de7147635145d123b71
#
_cell.length_a   1.000
_cell.length_b   1.000
_cell.length_c   1.000
_cell.angle_alpha   90.00
_cell.angle_beta   90.00
_cell.angle_gamma   90.00
#
_symmetry.space_group_name_H-M   'P 1'
#
loop_
_entity.id
_entity.type
_entity.pdbx_description
1 polymer ?
#
loop_
_entity_poly.entity_id
_entity_poly.type
_entity_poly.pdbx_seq_one_letter_code
_entity_poly.pdbx_strand_id
1 'polypeptide(L)'
;MKKVHLFLLLSLVLTLSSCGAARYYAGFTPGAAKEGMVVLGPSSVQYYIDKQNKEAYDDSLSTASESLIATIVEELNLPVTQRVQLDSVQKEEAIAFMRFITAQDKELRGDYPIPDLFDELLESKGERYGLLIYADGMSRDPKGFAKEVVKGVLLGVATAVLTMGAMSVYGTPVSSVSHIYVAILDSETDRVVFYNSSVPQESHPLKHNPVRMQLEDIFKDFLTQ
;
A
#
# COMPACT_ATOMS: atom_id res chain seq x y z
N MET A 1 -6.05 -37.29 -23.37
CA MET A 1 -6.39 -35.86 -23.49
C MET A 1 -7.06 -35.27 -22.24
N LYS A 2 -8.05 -35.90 -21.57
CA LYS A 2 -8.73 -35.37 -20.36
C LYS A 2 -7.79 -35.04 -19.17
N LYS A 3 -6.72 -35.81 -18.94
CA LYS A 3 -5.77 -35.63 -17.83
C LYS A 3 -4.88 -34.40 -18.01
N VAL A 4 -4.54 -34.01 -19.24
CA VAL A 4 -3.72 -32.80 -19.53
C VAL A 4 -4.51 -31.52 -19.26
N HIS A 5 -5.81 -31.53 -19.61
CA HIS A 5 -6.69 -30.35 -19.34
C HIS A 5 -6.91 -30.14 -17.85
N LEU A 6 -7.01 -31.18 -17.05
CA LEU A 6 -7.15 -31.09 -15.60
C LEU A 6 -5.88 -30.53 -14.95
N PHE A 7 -4.69 -30.92 -15.44
CA PHE A 7 -3.41 -30.39 -14.94
C PHE A 7 -3.22 -28.90 -15.30
N LEU A 8 -3.62 -28.49 -16.51
CA LEU A 8 -3.60 -27.10 -16.95
C LEU A 8 -4.59 -26.23 -16.15
N LEU A 9 -5.76 -26.74 -15.83
CA LEU A 9 -6.76 -26.04 -15.01
C LEU A 9 -6.29 -25.91 -13.56
N LEU A 10 -5.66 -26.95 -13.00
CA LEU A 10 -5.12 -26.92 -11.65
C LEU A 10 -3.91 -25.96 -11.53
N SER A 11 -3.04 -25.90 -12.54
CA SER A 11 -1.92 -24.92 -12.57
C SER A 11 -2.41 -23.48 -12.71
N LEU A 12 -3.49 -23.25 -13.47
CA LEU A 12 -4.09 -21.92 -13.63
C LEU A 12 -4.72 -21.43 -12.32
N VAL A 13 -5.34 -22.30 -11.54
CA VAL A 13 -5.92 -21.97 -10.22
C VAL A 13 -4.83 -21.62 -9.20
N LEU A 14 -3.68 -22.29 -9.26
CA LEU A 14 -2.54 -22.02 -8.36
C LEU A 14 -1.82 -20.70 -8.66
N THR A 15 -1.90 -20.18 -9.88
CA THR A 15 -1.28 -18.89 -10.24
C THR A 15 -2.14 -17.68 -9.91
N LEU A 16 -3.43 -17.86 -9.61
CA LEU A 16 -4.34 -16.76 -9.26
C LEU A 16 -4.32 -16.39 -7.77
N SER A 17 -3.56 -17.09 -6.94
CA SER A 17 -3.49 -16.84 -5.49
C SER A 17 -2.40 -15.85 -5.07
N SER A 18 -1.84 -15.06 -5.96
CA SER A 18 -0.84 -14.04 -5.63
C SER A 18 -1.47 -12.71 -5.23
N CYS A 19 -2.57 -12.73 -4.49
CA CYS A 19 -2.98 -11.56 -3.71
C CYS A 19 -2.04 -11.42 -2.54
N GLY A 20 -1.55 -10.21 -2.25
CA GLY A 20 -0.69 -9.93 -1.12
C GLY A 20 -1.30 -10.54 0.16
N ALA A 21 -0.67 -11.58 0.68
CA ALA A 21 -1.16 -12.24 1.88
C ALA A 21 -0.73 -11.41 3.08
N ALA A 22 -1.68 -11.11 3.97
CA ALA A 22 -1.38 -10.52 5.26
C ALA A 22 -0.34 -11.36 5.99
N ARG A 23 0.66 -10.71 6.58
CA ARG A 23 1.75 -11.38 7.29
C ARG A 23 1.65 -11.08 8.76
N TYR A 24 1.57 -12.13 9.53
CA TYR A 24 1.52 -12.10 10.98
C TYR A 24 2.82 -12.66 11.54
N TYR A 25 3.44 -11.92 12.46
CA TYR A 25 4.72 -12.28 13.06
C TYR A 25 4.60 -12.48 14.56
N ALA A 26 5.57 -13.17 15.16
CA ALA A 26 5.69 -13.37 16.59
C ALA A 26 4.42 -13.90 17.29
N GLY A 27 3.59 -14.68 16.57
CA GLY A 27 2.33 -15.20 17.12
C GLY A 27 1.21 -14.16 17.26
N PHE A 28 1.38 -12.97 16.70
CA PHE A 28 0.34 -11.93 16.67
C PHE A 28 -0.91 -12.42 15.93
N THR A 29 -2.06 -12.08 16.45
CA THR A 29 -3.36 -12.30 15.82
C THR A 29 -4.16 -11.01 15.87
N PRO A 30 -5.11 -10.80 14.95
CA PRO A 30 -5.99 -9.63 15.01
C PRO A 30 -6.70 -9.48 16.37
N GLY A 31 -6.98 -10.60 17.04
CA GLY A 31 -7.55 -10.62 18.39
C GLY A 31 -6.66 -10.00 19.47
N ALA A 32 -5.34 -10.00 19.30
CA ALA A 32 -4.43 -9.38 20.25
C ALA A 32 -4.53 -7.85 20.25
N ALA A 33 -4.89 -7.25 19.12
CA ALA A 33 -5.09 -5.80 19.00
C ALA A 33 -6.51 -5.33 19.40
N LYS A 34 -7.37 -6.20 19.94
CA LYS A 34 -8.74 -5.81 20.37
C LYS A 34 -8.74 -4.82 21.54
N GLU A 35 -7.70 -4.81 22.36
CA GLU A 35 -7.57 -3.85 23.44
C GLU A 35 -7.32 -2.43 22.95
N GLY A 36 -6.90 -2.29 21.69
CA GLY A 36 -6.76 -1.04 20.98
C GLY A 36 -5.38 -0.85 20.36
N MET A 37 -5.33 0.11 19.44
CA MET A 37 -4.11 0.54 18.75
C MET A 37 -4.07 2.06 18.68
N VAL A 38 -2.86 2.63 18.76
CA VAL A 38 -2.62 4.03 18.40
C VAL A 38 -2.38 4.12 16.90
N VAL A 39 -3.15 4.93 16.18
CA VAL A 39 -2.82 5.28 14.80
C VAL A 39 -1.72 6.34 14.82
N LEU A 40 -0.57 5.97 14.29
CA LEU A 40 0.59 6.85 14.12
C LEU A 40 0.50 7.52 12.75
N GLY A 41 -0.38 8.49 12.63
CA GLY A 41 -0.77 9.27 11.44
C GLY A 41 -0.89 8.42 10.18
N PRO A 42 -1.67 8.68 9.20
CA PRO A 42 -1.30 8.26 7.86
C PRO A 42 -0.20 9.15 7.33
N SER A 43 0.77 8.57 6.62
CA SER A 43 1.78 9.29 5.85
C SER A 43 1.59 8.99 4.38
N SER A 44 1.75 9.98 3.52
CA SER A 44 1.55 9.79 2.08
C SER A 44 2.63 10.49 1.25
N VAL A 45 3.03 9.83 0.17
CA VAL A 45 3.92 10.40 -0.85
C VAL A 45 3.24 10.27 -2.21
N GLN A 46 2.75 11.39 -2.71
CA GLN A 46 2.06 11.43 -3.99
C GLN A 46 2.84 12.24 -5.01
N TYR A 47 2.85 11.76 -6.25
CA TYR A 47 3.52 12.43 -7.36
C TYR A 47 2.50 12.92 -8.38
N TYR A 48 2.75 14.09 -8.94
CA TYR A 48 2.02 14.59 -10.07
C TYR A 48 2.90 14.58 -11.33
N ILE A 49 2.37 14.05 -12.41
CA ILE A 49 3.05 14.02 -13.71
C ILE A 49 2.37 15.02 -14.62
N ASP A 50 3.10 16.05 -15.01
CA ASP A 50 2.61 17.16 -15.80
C ASP A 50 2.43 16.82 -17.30
N LYS A 51 2.00 17.82 -18.08
CA LYS A 51 1.79 17.70 -19.55
C LYS A 51 3.08 17.40 -20.33
N GLN A 52 4.24 17.70 -19.74
CA GLN A 52 5.56 17.45 -20.31
C GLN A 52 6.14 16.10 -19.83
N ASN A 53 5.38 15.33 -19.09
CA ASN A 53 5.82 14.07 -18.46
C ASN A 53 6.90 14.25 -17.39
N LYS A 54 6.94 15.40 -16.77
CA LYS A 54 7.79 15.62 -15.60
C LYS A 54 7.05 15.21 -14.37
N GLU A 55 7.68 14.33 -13.61
CA GLU A 55 7.22 13.89 -12.30
C GLU A 55 7.72 14.87 -11.23
N ALA A 56 6.85 15.27 -10.33
CA ALA A 56 7.17 16.08 -9.18
C ALA A 56 6.35 15.61 -7.97
N TYR A 57 6.96 15.66 -6.79
CA TYR A 57 6.25 15.48 -5.53
C TYR A 57 5.16 16.54 -5.39
N ASP A 58 3.97 16.12 -4.97
CA ASP A 58 2.82 17.00 -4.74
C ASP A 58 2.38 16.93 -3.28
N ASP A 59 2.79 17.95 -2.52
CA ASP A 59 2.48 18.07 -1.09
C ASP A 59 0.98 18.19 -0.83
N SER A 60 0.27 18.94 -1.66
CA SER A 60 -1.17 19.11 -1.53
C SER A 60 -1.93 17.81 -1.74
N LEU A 61 -1.52 17.02 -2.73
CA LEU A 61 -2.08 15.70 -3.02
C LEU A 61 -1.75 14.71 -1.91
N SER A 62 -0.54 14.76 -1.38
CA SER A 62 -0.09 13.92 -0.26
C SER A 62 -0.90 14.21 1.01
N THR A 63 -1.04 15.47 1.39
CA THR A 63 -1.85 15.90 2.55
C THR A 63 -3.34 15.54 2.39
N ALA A 64 -3.89 15.71 1.19
CA ALA A 64 -5.27 15.32 0.93
C ALA A 64 -5.48 13.79 1.00
N SER A 65 -4.49 13.01 0.56
CA SER A 65 -4.48 11.55 0.67
C SER A 65 -4.43 11.11 2.14
N GLU A 66 -3.56 11.70 2.96
CA GLU A 66 -3.50 11.46 4.40
C GLU A 66 -4.85 11.71 5.09
N SER A 67 -5.48 12.84 4.77
CA SER A 67 -6.78 13.21 5.33
C SER A 67 -7.88 12.23 4.94
N LEU A 68 -7.89 11.77 3.68
CA LEU A 68 -8.85 10.79 3.20
C LEU A 68 -8.65 9.43 3.88
N ILE A 69 -7.42 8.96 4.00
CA ILE A 69 -7.09 7.70 4.68
C ILE A 69 -7.53 7.77 6.15
N ALA A 70 -7.22 8.87 6.85
CA ALA A 70 -7.63 9.06 8.23
C ALA A 70 -9.16 8.96 8.40
N THR A 71 -9.92 9.59 7.51
CA THR A 71 -11.39 9.51 7.49
C THR A 71 -11.88 8.08 7.30
N ILE A 72 -11.30 7.35 6.33
CA ILE A 72 -11.73 5.97 6.05
C ILE A 72 -11.37 5.03 7.20
N VAL A 73 -10.22 5.20 7.84
CA VAL A 73 -9.85 4.42 9.05
C VAL A 73 -10.87 4.60 10.17
N GLU A 74 -11.47 5.81 10.29
CA GLU A 74 -12.60 6.04 11.22
C GLU A 74 -13.84 5.25 10.82
N GLU A 75 -14.19 5.28 9.55
CA GLU A 75 -15.35 4.58 9.02
C GLU A 75 -15.26 3.05 9.17
N LEU A 76 -14.04 2.49 9.17
CA LEU A 76 -13.82 1.05 9.30
C LEU A 76 -14.03 0.51 10.71
N ASN A 77 -14.19 1.38 11.72
CA ASN A 77 -14.39 0.98 13.12
C ASN A 77 -13.32 0.00 13.64
N LEU A 78 -12.08 0.20 13.24
CA LEU A 78 -10.95 -0.56 13.78
C LEU A 78 -10.81 -0.27 15.29
N PRO A 79 -10.20 -1.16 16.08
CA PRO A 79 -9.97 -0.96 17.51
C PRO A 79 -8.87 0.10 17.73
N VAL A 80 -9.20 1.36 17.45
CA VAL A 80 -8.30 2.51 17.61
C VAL A 80 -8.64 3.23 18.91
N THR A 81 -7.65 3.34 19.80
CA THR A 81 -7.76 4.06 21.08
C THR A 81 -7.43 5.53 20.94
N GLN A 82 -6.38 5.82 20.19
CA GLN A 82 -5.85 7.17 20.01
C GLN A 82 -5.34 7.38 18.58
N ARG A 83 -5.16 8.66 18.23
CA ARG A 83 -4.49 9.08 17.00
C ARG A 83 -3.43 10.09 17.34
N VAL A 84 -2.26 9.88 16.79
CA VAL A 84 -1.12 10.78 16.91
C VAL A 84 -0.85 11.36 15.53
N GLN A 85 -0.95 12.67 15.41
CA GLN A 85 -0.49 13.36 14.22
C GLN A 85 1.02 13.45 14.28
N LEU A 86 1.69 12.87 13.32
CA LEU A 86 3.14 12.91 13.22
C LEU A 86 3.61 14.31 12.77
N ASP A 87 4.66 14.81 13.38
CA ASP A 87 5.36 15.99 12.87
C ASP A 87 6.20 15.65 11.61
N SER A 88 6.90 16.62 11.05
CA SER A 88 7.66 16.41 9.81
C SER A 88 8.77 15.38 9.94
N VAL A 89 9.48 15.35 11.07
CA VAL A 89 10.58 14.42 11.34
C VAL A 89 10.02 13.01 11.51
N GLN A 90 8.96 12.87 12.29
CA GLN A 90 8.27 11.61 12.52
C GLN A 90 7.66 11.03 11.23
N LYS A 91 7.13 11.89 10.36
CA LYS A 91 6.62 11.48 9.03
C LYS A 91 7.73 10.97 8.13
N GLU A 92 8.87 11.67 8.07
CA GLU A 92 10.01 11.22 7.27
C GLU A 92 10.51 9.86 7.76
N GLU A 93 10.61 9.64 9.05
CA GLU A 93 10.99 8.36 9.65
C GLU A 93 9.95 7.27 9.33
N ALA A 94 8.66 7.55 9.46
CA ALA A 94 7.58 6.62 9.10
C ALA A 94 7.66 6.20 7.62
N ILE A 95 7.86 7.15 6.72
CA ILE A 95 8.00 6.89 5.29
C ILE A 95 9.25 6.04 5.01
N ALA A 96 10.39 6.41 5.61
CA ALA A 96 11.65 5.69 5.44
C ALA A 96 11.52 4.24 5.95
N PHE A 97 10.94 4.06 7.13
CA PHE A 97 10.72 2.76 7.73
C PHE A 97 9.76 1.88 6.91
N MET A 98 8.62 2.43 6.47
CA MET A 98 7.68 1.68 5.65
C MET A 98 8.28 1.29 4.29
N ARG A 99 9.08 2.15 3.68
CA ARG A 99 9.82 1.83 2.45
C ARG A 99 10.87 0.75 2.68
N PHE A 100 11.55 0.78 3.82
CA PHE A 100 12.50 -0.27 4.20
C PHE A 100 11.81 -1.62 4.32
N ILE A 101 10.70 -1.72 5.09
CA ILE A 101 9.92 -2.95 5.21
C ILE A 101 9.47 -3.44 3.83
N THR A 102 8.90 -2.55 3.02
CA THR A 102 8.39 -2.90 1.68
C THR A 102 9.48 -3.43 0.75
N ALA A 103 10.69 -2.86 0.81
CA ALA A 103 11.82 -3.31 0.01
C ALA A 103 12.29 -4.72 0.41
N GLN A 104 12.19 -5.05 1.70
CA GLN A 104 12.58 -6.34 2.25
C GLN A 104 11.47 -7.39 2.17
N ASP A 105 10.27 -7.03 1.70
CA ASP A 105 9.06 -7.86 1.73
C ASP A 105 9.21 -9.26 1.13
N LYS A 106 10.07 -9.44 0.14
CA LYS A 106 10.34 -10.73 -0.49
C LYS A 106 11.13 -11.70 0.40
N GLU A 107 11.85 -11.19 1.39
CA GLU A 107 12.71 -11.95 2.31
C GLU A 107 12.18 -11.94 3.75
N LEU A 108 11.00 -11.37 3.99
CA LEU A 108 10.43 -11.12 5.30
C LEU A 108 10.43 -12.34 6.22
N ARG A 109 11.41 -12.40 7.09
CA ARG A 109 11.47 -13.36 8.23
C ARG A 109 10.76 -12.83 9.47
N GLY A 110 10.12 -11.65 9.39
CA GLY A 110 9.31 -11.11 10.50
C GLY A 110 10.10 -10.54 11.68
N ASP A 111 11.34 -10.18 11.48
CA ASP A 111 12.23 -9.77 12.56
C ASP A 111 12.73 -8.33 12.35
N TYR A 112 11.77 -7.40 12.13
CA TYR A 112 12.10 -5.99 11.95
C TYR A 112 11.95 -5.26 13.27
N PRO A 113 13.06 -4.74 13.84
CA PRO A 113 12.98 -3.85 14.97
C PRO A 113 12.23 -2.58 14.57
N ILE A 114 11.41 -2.05 15.46
CA ILE A 114 10.80 -0.76 15.28
C ILE A 114 11.83 0.35 15.56
N PRO A 115 11.76 1.50 14.87
CA PRO A 115 12.58 2.66 15.23
C PRO A 115 12.30 3.14 16.64
N ASP A 116 13.34 3.48 17.39
CA ASP A 116 13.26 3.98 18.76
C ASP A 116 12.23 5.10 18.93
N LEU A 117 12.13 5.97 17.92
CA LEU A 117 11.16 7.07 17.88
C LEU A 117 9.71 6.61 18.04
N PHE A 118 9.32 5.50 17.40
CA PHE A 118 7.96 4.98 17.52
C PHE A 118 7.75 4.18 18.78
N ASP A 119 8.78 3.51 19.26
CA ASP A 119 8.74 2.83 20.54
C ASP A 119 8.52 3.83 21.68
N GLU A 120 9.36 4.86 21.78
CA GLU A 120 9.22 5.97 22.74
C GLU A 120 7.85 6.65 22.64
N LEU A 121 7.33 6.81 21.42
CA LEU A 121 6.01 7.41 21.19
C LEU A 121 4.89 6.53 21.76
N LEU A 122 4.93 5.23 21.52
CA LEU A 122 3.94 4.27 22.04
C LEU A 122 4.02 4.17 23.56
N GLU A 123 5.22 4.05 24.13
CA GLU A 123 5.43 4.06 25.59
C GLU A 123 4.88 5.33 26.24
N SER A 124 5.13 6.51 25.62
CA SER A 124 4.62 7.80 26.11
C SER A 124 3.09 7.87 26.16
N LYS A 125 2.41 7.05 25.35
CA LYS A 125 0.94 6.94 25.30
C LYS A 125 0.40 5.82 26.20
N GLY A 126 1.27 4.99 26.77
CA GLY A 126 0.89 3.80 27.52
C GLY A 126 0.21 2.73 26.66
N GLU A 127 0.56 2.68 25.38
CA GLU A 127 -0.06 1.80 24.41
C GLU A 127 0.97 0.81 23.85
N ARG A 128 0.55 -0.43 23.73
CA ARG A 128 1.40 -1.49 23.20
C ARG A 128 1.47 -1.47 21.67
N TYR A 129 0.33 -1.29 20.99
CA TYR A 129 0.25 -1.44 19.56
C TYR A 129 0.16 -0.11 18.83
N GLY A 130 1.05 0.10 17.84
CA GLY A 130 1.03 1.22 16.92
C GLY A 130 0.65 0.80 15.52
N LEU A 131 -0.30 1.51 14.90
CA LEU A 131 -0.72 1.29 13.53
C LEU A 131 -0.11 2.36 12.63
N LEU A 132 0.88 1.98 11.82
CA LEU A 132 1.44 2.80 10.76
C LEU A 132 0.72 2.53 9.44
N ILE A 133 0.32 3.60 8.75
CA ILE A 133 -0.27 3.55 7.41
C ILE A 133 0.55 4.45 6.49
N TYR A 134 1.04 3.89 5.41
CA TYR A 134 1.76 4.61 4.36
C TYR A 134 1.04 4.41 3.03
N ALA A 135 0.90 5.50 2.28
CA ALA A 135 0.36 5.46 0.93
C ALA A 135 1.32 6.11 -0.06
N ASP A 136 1.47 5.49 -1.20
CA ASP A 136 2.13 6.11 -2.34
C ASP A 136 1.26 6.05 -3.58
N GLY A 137 1.59 6.88 -4.55
CA GLY A 137 0.87 6.90 -5.79
C GLY A 137 1.26 8.04 -6.70
N MET A 138 0.57 8.07 -7.83
CA MET A 138 0.75 9.14 -8.79
C MET A 138 -0.57 9.54 -9.44
N SER A 139 -0.63 10.78 -9.91
CA SER A 139 -1.69 11.28 -10.79
C SER A 139 -1.09 12.01 -11.98
N ARG A 140 -1.67 11.85 -13.16
CA ARG A 140 -1.21 12.50 -14.40
C ARG A 140 -2.18 13.58 -14.86
N ASP A 141 -1.62 14.63 -15.46
CA ASP A 141 -2.43 15.58 -16.20
C ASP A 141 -3.23 14.86 -17.31
N PRO A 142 -4.57 15.04 -17.39
CA PRO A 142 -5.40 14.32 -18.36
C PRO A 142 -5.01 14.58 -19.82
N LYS A 143 -4.49 15.79 -20.14
CA LYS A 143 -4.07 16.13 -21.50
C LYS A 143 -2.72 15.51 -21.86
N GLY A 144 -1.80 15.42 -20.86
CA GLY A 144 -0.54 14.70 -21.00
C GLY A 144 -0.78 13.21 -21.22
N PHE A 145 -1.67 12.63 -20.41
CA PHE A 145 -2.07 11.23 -20.51
C PHE A 145 -2.63 10.86 -21.89
N ALA A 146 -3.59 11.65 -22.43
CA ALA A 146 -4.16 11.40 -23.75
C ALA A 146 -3.11 11.38 -24.87
N LYS A 147 -2.10 12.28 -24.80
CA LYS A 147 -0.98 12.33 -25.74
C LYS A 147 -0.08 11.09 -25.65
N GLU A 148 0.11 10.54 -24.46
CA GLU A 148 0.92 9.33 -24.24
C GLU A 148 0.19 8.05 -24.67
N VAL A 149 -1.10 7.96 -24.42
CA VAL A 149 -1.92 6.84 -24.91
C VAL A 149 -1.80 6.75 -26.44
N VAL A 150 -1.92 7.86 -27.14
CA VAL A 150 -1.74 7.88 -28.60
C VAL A 150 -0.33 7.45 -29.00
N LYS A 151 0.71 7.92 -28.32
CA LYS A 151 2.10 7.50 -28.57
C LYS A 151 2.35 6.03 -28.22
N GLY A 152 1.86 5.58 -27.08
CA GLY A 152 1.99 4.21 -26.60
C GLY A 152 1.32 3.20 -27.49
N VAL A 153 0.11 3.51 -28.00
CA VAL A 153 -0.59 2.67 -28.98
C VAL A 153 0.19 2.61 -30.29
N LEU A 154 0.73 3.72 -30.78
CA LEU A 154 1.53 3.75 -32.00
C LEU A 154 2.84 2.96 -31.84
N LEU A 155 3.55 3.10 -30.70
CA LEU A 155 4.76 2.36 -30.40
C LEU A 155 4.46 0.88 -30.11
N GLY A 156 3.40 0.57 -29.40
CA GLY A 156 2.98 -0.81 -29.10
C GLY A 156 2.63 -1.59 -30.36
N VAL A 157 1.95 -0.99 -31.32
CA VAL A 157 1.67 -1.59 -32.62
C VAL A 157 2.98 -1.79 -33.41
N ALA A 158 3.88 -0.81 -33.41
CA ALA A 158 5.16 -0.92 -34.12
C ALA A 158 6.07 -2.01 -33.51
N THR A 159 6.13 -2.11 -32.17
CA THR A 159 6.94 -3.14 -31.50
C THR A 159 6.33 -4.52 -31.58
N ALA A 160 5.00 -4.66 -31.51
CA ALA A 160 4.32 -5.95 -31.70
C ALA A 160 4.57 -6.54 -33.11
N VAL A 161 4.62 -5.70 -34.11
CA VAL A 161 4.95 -6.10 -35.48
C VAL A 161 6.41 -6.52 -35.62
N LEU A 162 7.34 -5.81 -34.94
CA LEU A 162 8.79 -6.09 -35.03
C LEU A 162 9.26 -7.28 -34.18
N THR A 163 8.57 -7.57 -33.07
CA THR A 163 8.99 -8.60 -32.12
C THR A 163 8.13 -9.86 -32.12
N MET A 164 7.24 -10.02 -33.10
CA MET A 164 6.30 -11.16 -33.20
C MET A 164 5.55 -11.45 -31.87
N GLY A 165 5.19 -10.41 -31.15
CA GLY A 165 4.40 -10.53 -29.92
C GLY A 165 5.19 -10.91 -28.65
N ALA A 166 6.53 -11.07 -28.73
CA ALA A 166 7.33 -11.51 -27.59
C ALA A 166 7.64 -10.42 -26.54
N MET A 167 7.35 -9.16 -26.81
CA MET A 167 7.57 -8.02 -25.91
C MET A 167 6.39 -7.07 -25.86
N SER A 168 5.27 -7.49 -25.30
CA SER A 168 4.24 -6.55 -24.84
C SER A 168 4.57 -6.04 -23.42
N VAL A 169 5.72 -5.41 -23.25
CA VAL A 169 6.16 -4.86 -21.94
C VAL A 169 5.83 -3.37 -21.81
N TYR A 170 5.23 -2.78 -22.80
CA TYR A 170 4.67 -1.43 -22.64
C TYR A 170 3.22 -1.57 -22.20
N GLY A 171 3.05 -1.61 -20.86
CA GLY A 171 1.72 -1.48 -20.26
C GLY A 171 1.03 -0.22 -20.81
N THR A 172 -0.27 -0.29 -20.95
CA THR A 172 -1.09 0.89 -21.24
C THR A 172 -0.71 1.98 -20.23
N PRO A 173 -0.43 3.21 -20.68
CA PRO A 173 -0.10 4.27 -19.74
C PRO A 173 -1.24 4.43 -18.75
N VAL A 174 -0.89 4.42 -17.45
CA VAL A 174 -1.87 4.54 -16.36
C VAL A 174 -2.05 6.00 -16.01
N SER A 175 -3.30 6.45 -15.88
CA SER A 175 -3.61 7.85 -15.56
C SER A 175 -3.35 8.21 -14.09
N SER A 176 -3.54 7.25 -13.20
CA SER A 176 -3.32 7.40 -11.76
C SER A 176 -3.12 6.03 -11.15
N VAL A 177 -2.33 5.95 -10.09
CA VAL A 177 -2.15 4.73 -9.28
C VAL A 177 -2.19 5.12 -7.82
N SER A 178 -2.79 4.28 -6.99
CA SER A 178 -2.72 4.34 -5.54
C SER A 178 -2.32 2.99 -4.96
N HIS A 179 -1.48 2.99 -3.94
CA HIS A 179 -1.03 1.82 -3.21
C HIS A 179 -0.97 2.17 -1.72
N ILE A 180 -1.41 1.26 -0.86
CA ILE A 180 -1.44 1.45 0.58
C ILE A 180 -0.70 0.30 1.26
N TYR A 181 0.08 0.63 2.26
CA TYR A 181 0.86 -0.28 3.08
C TYR A 181 0.52 -0.05 4.54
N VAL A 182 0.45 -1.11 5.30
CA VAL A 182 0.10 -1.07 6.72
C VAL A 182 1.07 -1.95 7.51
N ALA A 183 1.56 -1.42 8.63
CA ALA A 183 2.31 -2.18 9.62
C ALA A 183 1.70 -1.97 11.02
N ILE A 184 1.66 -3.02 11.83
CA ILE A 184 1.40 -2.91 13.26
C ILE A 184 2.71 -3.17 13.99
N LEU A 185 3.05 -2.22 14.86
CA LEU A 185 4.21 -2.22 15.73
C LEU A 185 3.81 -2.71 17.12
N ASP A 186 4.66 -3.45 17.79
CA ASP A 186 4.47 -3.91 19.16
C ASP A 186 5.64 -3.42 20.03
N SER A 187 5.40 -2.43 20.88
CA SER A 187 6.41 -1.85 21.77
C SER A 187 6.87 -2.79 22.89
N GLU A 188 6.11 -3.84 23.20
CA GLU A 188 6.54 -4.83 24.19
C GLU A 188 7.61 -5.79 23.64
N THR A 189 7.62 -6.00 22.34
CA THR A 189 8.57 -6.88 21.65
C THR A 189 9.56 -6.14 20.75
N ASP A 190 9.44 -4.82 20.62
CA ASP A 190 10.21 -3.93 19.74
C ASP A 190 10.22 -4.36 18.28
N ARG A 191 9.07 -4.86 17.78
CA ARG A 191 8.99 -5.48 16.45
C ARG A 191 7.73 -5.13 15.67
N VAL A 192 7.86 -5.27 14.36
CA VAL A 192 6.69 -5.32 13.48
C VAL A 192 6.01 -6.66 13.65
N VAL A 193 4.74 -6.68 14.07
CA VAL A 193 3.96 -7.90 14.30
C VAL A 193 2.93 -8.18 13.21
N PHE A 194 2.62 -7.20 12.39
CA PHE A 194 1.76 -7.35 11.22
C PHE A 194 2.24 -6.45 10.09
N TYR A 195 2.20 -6.95 8.87
CA TYR A 195 2.40 -6.18 7.65
C TYR A 195 1.46 -6.67 6.56
N ASN A 196 0.87 -5.73 5.84
CA ASN A 196 0.08 -6.01 4.65
C ASN A 196 0.12 -4.82 3.69
N SER A 197 -0.11 -5.07 2.42
CA SER A 197 -0.22 -4.03 1.41
C SER A 197 -1.38 -4.32 0.47
N SER A 198 -1.99 -3.28 -0.06
CA SER A 198 -3.02 -3.42 -1.09
C SER A 198 -2.41 -3.88 -2.40
N VAL A 199 -3.24 -4.38 -3.31
CA VAL A 199 -2.87 -4.43 -4.72
C VAL A 199 -2.91 -3.00 -5.26
N PRO A 200 -1.88 -2.54 -6.02
CA PRO A 200 -1.93 -1.23 -6.65
C PRO A 200 -3.20 -1.05 -7.49
N GLN A 201 -3.93 0.02 -7.24
CA GLN A 201 -5.18 0.32 -7.94
C GLN A 201 -4.95 1.39 -9.00
N GLU A 202 -5.40 1.16 -10.23
CA GLU A 202 -5.44 2.17 -11.31
C GLU A 202 -6.55 3.19 -11.03
N SER A 203 -6.36 3.99 -9.98
CA SER A 203 -7.34 4.92 -9.47
C SER A 203 -6.65 6.16 -8.91
N HIS A 204 -7.33 7.30 -9.00
CA HIS A 204 -6.84 8.52 -8.38
C HIS A 204 -6.75 8.35 -6.85
N PRO A 205 -5.64 8.74 -6.20
CA PRO A 205 -5.42 8.51 -4.76
C PRO A 205 -6.42 9.23 -3.84
N LEU A 206 -7.21 10.16 -4.36
CA LEU A 206 -8.29 10.84 -3.60
C LEU A 206 -9.68 10.28 -3.91
N LYS A 207 -9.81 9.15 -4.59
CA LYS A 207 -11.12 8.51 -4.76
C LYS A 207 -11.47 7.68 -3.54
N HIS A 208 -12.49 8.08 -2.80
CA HIS A 208 -12.93 7.46 -1.55
C HIS A 208 -13.14 5.94 -1.69
N ASN A 209 -14.01 5.51 -2.61
CA ASN A 209 -14.34 4.08 -2.72
C ASN A 209 -13.13 3.17 -3.04
N PRO A 210 -12.25 3.46 -4.01
CA PRO A 210 -11.06 2.65 -4.23
C PRO A 210 -10.11 2.60 -3.03
N VAL A 211 -9.86 3.73 -2.36
CA VAL A 211 -9.02 3.78 -1.15
C VAL A 211 -9.65 2.98 -0.01
N ARG A 212 -10.98 3.09 0.16
CA ARG A 212 -11.73 2.31 1.14
C ARG A 212 -11.61 0.80 0.87
N MET A 213 -11.82 0.37 -0.38
CA MET A 213 -11.68 -1.05 -0.76
C MET A 213 -10.27 -1.59 -0.50
N GLN A 214 -9.22 -0.79 -0.76
CA GLN A 214 -7.85 -1.17 -0.45
C GLN A 214 -7.66 -1.38 1.06
N LEU A 215 -8.18 -0.48 1.90
CA LEU A 215 -8.08 -0.60 3.36
C LEU A 215 -8.95 -1.76 3.90
N GLU A 216 -10.15 -1.96 3.37
CA GLU A 216 -11.00 -3.11 3.73
C GLU A 216 -10.31 -4.44 3.42
N ASP A 217 -9.64 -4.57 2.27
CA ASP A 217 -8.89 -5.78 1.93
C ASP A 217 -7.67 -5.99 2.84
N ILE A 218 -6.95 -4.93 3.18
CA ILE A 218 -5.82 -4.99 4.11
C ILE A 218 -6.28 -5.45 5.50
N PHE A 219 -7.39 -4.90 6.00
CA PHE A 219 -7.90 -5.13 7.36
C PHE A 219 -8.98 -6.21 7.45
N LYS A 220 -9.22 -6.98 6.40
CA LYS A 220 -10.32 -7.97 6.35
C LYS A 220 -10.38 -8.88 7.56
N ASP A 221 -9.22 -9.34 8.05
CA ASP A 221 -9.14 -10.26 9.19
C ASP A 221 -9.43 -9.57 10.54
N PHE A 222 -9.34 -8.23 10.59
CA PHE A 222 -9.73 -7.41 11.75
C PHE A 222 -11.22 -7.05 11.74
N LEU A 223 -11.82 -6.97 10.55
CA LEU A 223 -13.23 -6.57 10.38
C LEU A 223 -14.21 -7.75 10.52
N THR A 224 -13.74 -8.98 10.41
CA THR A 224 -14.55 -10.20 10.41
C THR A 224 -14.67 -10.89 11.77
N GLN A 225 -14.19 -10.25 12.85
CA GLN A 225 -14.18 -10.84 14.21
C GLN A 225 -15.33 -10.42 15.09
#